data_8d58142c16444b387a5e488a2b4c10f8
#
_entry.id   8d58142c16444b387a5e488a2b4c10f8
#
_cell.length_a   1.000
_cell.length_b   1.000
_cell.length_c   1.000
_cell.angle_alpha   90.00
_cell.angle_beta   90.00
_cell.angle_gamma   90.00
#
_symmetry.space_group_name_H-M   'P 1'
#
loop_
_entity.id
_entity.type
_entity.pdbx_description
1 polymer ?
#
loop_
_entity_poly.entity_id
_entity_poly.type
_entity_poly.pdbx_seq_one_letter_code
_entity_poly.pdbx_strand_id
1 'polypeptide(L)'
;MTTIKSFAGDEFDGYLALPASGYGPGIVVLQEIFGVNDYVRSVAGWYAAHGFVALAPDLFWRLERNVQLTGADWDKAIDFYQRIDEDKAVEDSAAAMSFLRQHPACNGRVGAVGFCMGGNLAYLLSTRYKPDCAVGYYGVSIEKSLDEAKNLESPLLLHIAGQDKFCPPEAQAEIHRVVGPNELVTLHVYAGRDHAFGRTGGEHYHAADAELANLRSLEFFITHLAGEGLAS
;
A
#
# COMPACT_ATOMS: atom_id res chain seq x y z
N MET A 1 6.20 0.72 17.92
CA MET A 1 7.06 1.42 16.94
C MET A 1 8.35 0.64 16.79
N THR A 2 8.91 0.58 15.61
CA THR A 2 10.19 -0.03 15.31
C THR A 2 11.02 0.95 14.48
N THR A 3 12.36 0.79 14.48
CA THR A 3 13.27 1.65 13.71
C THR A 3 13.73 0.92 12.47
N ILE A 4 13.62 1.57 11.33
CA ILE A 4 14.01 1.10 10.00
C ILE A 4 15.20 1.92 9.54
N LYS A 5 16.18 1.29 8.87
CA LYS A 5 17.27 2.01 8.21
C LYS A 5 16.97 2.21 6.75
N SER A 6 17.05 3.44 6.28
CA SER A 6 17.02 3.77 4.85
C SER A 6 18.25 3.21 4.14
N PHE A 7 18.23 3.11 2.83
CA PHE A 7 19.41 2.68 2.07
C PHE A 7 20.58 3.67 2.17
N ALA A 8 20.31 4.94 2.52
CA ALA A 8 21.34 5.94 2.81
C ALA A 8 21.92 5.83 4.24
N GLY A 9 21.36 4.98 5.10
CA GLY A 9 21.81 4.75 6.48
C GLY A 9 21.09 5.57 7.54
N ASP A 10 20.19 6.48 7.15
CA ASP A 10 19.36 7.23 8.09
C ASP A 10 18.31 6.32 8.74
N GLU A 11 17.86 6.68 9.95
CA GLU A 11 16.86 5.94 10.69
C GLU A 11 15.51 6.66 10.65
N PHE A 12 14.45 5.89 10.42
CA PHE A 12 13.07 6.34 10.50
C PHE A 12 12.17 5.31 11.16
N ASP A 13 11.00 5.75 11.60
CA ASP A 13 10.11 4.92 12.40
C ASP A 13 9.09 4.17 11.52
N GLY A 14 8.59 3.05 12.04
CA GLY A 14 7.45 2.34 11.49
C GLY A 14 6.57 1.73 12.58
N TYR A 15 5.28 1.59 12.31
CA TYR A 15 4.35 0.87 13.17
C TYR A 15 4.35 -0.61 12.79
N LEU A 16 4.82 -1.47 13.69
CA LEU A 16 4.87 -2.92 13.49
C LEU A 16 3.72 -3.59 14.27
N ALA A 17 2.92 -4.40 13.58
CA ALA A 17 1.89 -5.26 14.15
C ALA A 17 2.24 -6.72 13.88
N LEU A 18 2.22 -7.55 14.92
CA LEU A 18 2.56 -8.98 14.84
C LEU A 18 1.29 -9.84 14.90
N PRO A 19 1.23 -10.94 14.15
CA PRO A 19 0.14 -11.90 14.28
C PRO A 19 0.18 -12.63 15.63
N ALA A 20 -0.95 -13.15 16.06
CA ALA A 20 -1.04 -13.91 17.31
C ALA A 20 -0.13 -15.14 17.35
N SER A 21 0.17 -15.74 16.19
CA SER A 21 1.15 -16.81 16.01
C SER A 21 2.59 -16.38 16.26
N GLY A 22 2.87 -15.07 16.27
CA GLY A 22 4.22 -14.50 16.32
C GLY A 22 5.05 -14.67 15.04
N TYR A 23 4.50 -15.28 13.98
CA TYR A 23 5.22 -15.58 12.75
C TYR A 23 4.27 -15.65 11.53
N GLY A 24 4.71 -15.12 10.37
CA GLY A 24 3.93 -15.15 9.13
C GLY A 24 4.61 -14.40 7.99
N PRO A 25 3.95 -14.32 6.82
CA PRO A 25 4.43 -13.47 5.74
C PRO A 25 4.33 -11.98 6.09
N GLY A 26 5.18 -11.16 5.47
CA GLY A 26 5.22 -9.73 5.71
C GLY A 26 4.29 -8.93 4.79
N ILE A 27 3.72 -7.84 5.29
CA ILE A 27 3.02 -6.82 4.50
C ILE A 27 3.51 -5.44 4.90
N VAL A 28 4.02 -4.67 3.93
CA VAL A 28 4.28 -3.24 4.10
C VAL A 28 2.98 -2.49 3.80
N VAL A 29 2.50 -1.68 4.75
CA VAL A 29 1.27 -0.88 4.63
C VAL A 29 1.64 0.56 4.35
N LEU A 30 1.40 1.02 3.12
CA LEU A 30 1.77 2.34 2.64
C LEU A 30 0.63 3.34 2.86
N GLN A 31 0.96 4.41 3.58
CA GLN A 31 0.03 5.41 4.07
C GLN A 31 -0.65 6.24 2.98
N GLU A 32 -1.79 6.81 3.33
CA GLU A 32 -2.39 7.95 2.62
C GLU A 32 -1.62 9.26 2.95
N ILE A 33 -2.15 10.40 2.49
CA ILE A 33 -1.57 11.73 2.77
C ILE A 33 -1.65 12.16 4.25
N PHE A 34 -2.21 11.33 5.13
CA PHE A 34 -2.41 11.66 6.55
C PHE A 34 -1.35 11.05 7.49
N GLY A 35 -0.31 10.44 6.96
CA GLY A 35 0.73 9.78 7.77
C GLY A 35 0.28 8.42 8.33
N VAL A 36 1.05 7.89 9.28
CA VAL A 36 0.75 6.62 9.97
C VAL A 36 -0.26 6.87 11.09
N ASN A 37 -1.45 7.31 10.71
CA ASN A 37 -2.56 7.62 11.60
C ASN A 37 -3.32 6.36 12.07
N ASP A 38 -4.39 6.54 12.84
CA ASP A 38 -5.19 5.43 13.39
C ASP A 38 -5.77 4.51 12.29
N TYR A 39 -6.15 5.07 11.13
CA TYR A 39 -6.62 4.25 10.01
C TYR A 39 -5.52 3.32 9.50
N VAL A 40 -4.34 3.83 9.19
CA VAL A 40 -3.21 3.03 8.69
C VAL A 40 -2.78 1.98 9.73
N ARG A 41 -2.77 2.35 11.01
CA ARG A 41 -2.50 1.40 12.10
C ARG A 41 -3.57 0.33 12.23
N SER A 42 -4.85 0.68 12.04
CA SER A 42 -5.95 -0.28 12.06
C SER A 42 -5.85 -1.28 10.90
N VAL A 43 -5.43 -0.82 9.72
CA VAL A 43 -5.14 -1.70 8.56
C VAL A 43 -4.00 -2.67 8.88
N ALA A 44 -2.89 -2.18 9.46
CA ALA A 44 -1.78 -3.06 9.87
C ALA A 44 -2.24 -4.08 10.93
N GLY A 45 -3.05 -3.66 11.90
CA GLY A 45 -3.67 -4.54 12.89
C GLY A 45 -4.61 -5.58 12.28
N TRP A 46 -5.37 -5.18 11.25
CA TRP A 46 -6.26 -6.10 10.53
C TRP A 46 -5.46 -7.19 9.79
N TYR A 47 -4.39 -6.85 9.10
CA TYR A 47 -3.51 -7.85 8.49
C TYR A 47 -2.83 -8.73 9.53
N ALA A 48 -2.40 -8.17 10.67
CA ALA A 48 -1.84 -8.96 11.76
C ALA A 48 -2.85 -9.97 12.32
N ALA A 49 -4.13 -9.60 12.46
CA ALA A 49 -5.21 -10.51 12.87
C ALA A 49 -5.43 -11.65 11.86
N HIS A 50 -5.05 -11.45 10.59
CA HIS A 50 -5.12 -12.47 9.53
C HIS A 50 -3.80 -13.23 9.30
N GLY A 51 -2.85 -13.14 10.25
CA GLY A 51 -1.64 -13.98 10.22
C GLY A 51 -0.41 -13.34 9.56
N PHE A 52 -0.45 -12.05 9.22
CA PHE A 52 0.67 -11.36 8.60
C PHE A 52 1.49 -10.54 9.60
N VAL A 53 2.77 -10.38 9.35
CA VAL A 53 3.62 -9.40 10.02
C VAL A 53 3.47 -8.07 9.25
N ALA A 54 2.74 -7.11 9.79
CA ALA A 54 2.41 -5.88 9.10
C ALA A 54 3.25 -4.70 9.60
N LEU A 55 3.85 -3.95 8.68
CA LEU A 55 4.70 -2.79 8.96
C LEU A 55 4.20 -1.57 8.18
N ALA A 56 3.82 -0.51 8.88
CA ALA A 56 3.51 0.78 8.27
C ALA A 56 4.68 1.75 8.51
N PRO A 57 5.53 2.02 7.50
CA PRO A 57 6.63 2.96 7.61
C PRO A 57 6.12 4.40 7.64
N ASP A 58 6.77 5.28 8.42
CA ASP A 58 6.55 6.73 8.38
C ASP A 58 7.21 7.31 7.14
N LEU A 59 6.47 7.49 6.05
CA LEU A 59 7.02 8.00 4.79
C LEU A 59 7.15 9.54 4.77
N PHE A 60 6.64 10.24 5.78
CA PHE A 60 6.81 11.68 5.91
C PHE A 60 8.00 12.09 6.78
N TRP A 61 8.75 11.14 7.33
CA TRP A 61 9.83 11.38 8.28
C TRP A 61 10.90 12.41 7.84
N ARG A 62 11.09 12.58 6.52
CA ARG A 62 12.01 13.59 5.97
C ARG A 62 11.44 15.01 6.03
N LEU A 63 10.13 15.16 6.15
CA LEU A 63 9.43 16.43 6.31
C LEU A 63 9.13 16.69 7.79
N GLU A 64 8.46 15.75 8.43
CA GLU A 64 8.12 15.75 9.86
C GLU A 64 7.92 14.31 10.32
N ARG A 65 8.50 13.95 11.46
CA ARG A 65 8.40 12.58 12.01
C ARG A 65 7.07 12.35 12.71
N ASN A 66 6.59 11.11 12.65
CA ASN A 66 5.40 10.63 13.37
C ASN A 66 4.13 11.42 13.07
N VAL A 67 3.97 11.82 11.82
CA VAL A 67 2.80 12.55 11.35
C VAL A 67 1.54 11.67 11.45
N GLN A 68 0.51 12.22 12.08
CA GLN A 68 -0.80 11.59 12.27
C GLN A 68 -1.88 12.64 12.07
N LEU A 69 -2.30 12.83 10.83
CA LEU A 69 -3.30 13.80 10.44
C LEU A 69 -4.67 13.12 10.24
N THR A 70 -5.69 13.97 10.21
CA THR A 70 -7.08 13.60 9.93
C THR A 70 -7.64 14.45 8.79
N GLY A 71 -8.89 14.22 8.40
CA GLY A 71 -9.56 15.09 7.42
C GLY A 71 -9.68 16.56 7.86
N ALA A 72 -9.59 16.85 9.16
CA ALA A 72 -9.57 18.21 9.67
C ALA A 72 -8.25 18.95 9.36
N ASP A 73 -7.18 18.20 9.09
CA ASP A 73 -5.84 18.73 8.81
C ASP A 73 -5.54 18.75 7.30
N TRP A 74 -6.56 18.88 6.47
CA TRP A 74 -6.48 18.73 5.02
C TRP A 74 -5.38 19.56 4.37
N ASP A 75 -5.29 20.85 4.74
CA ASP A 75 -4.30 21.76 4.14
C ASP A 75 -2.86 21.31 4.43
N LYS A 76 -2.59 20.83 5.67
CA LYS A 76 -1.29 20.29 6.03
C LYS A 76 -1.01 18.97 5.29
N ALA A 77 -2.02 18.12 5.13
CA ALA A 77 -1.87 16.87 4.41
C ALA A 77 -1.55 17.10 2.93
N ILE A 78 -2.18 18.08 2.30
CA ILE A 78 -1.90 18.48 0.92
C ILE A 78 -0.49 19.11 0.80
N ASP A 79 -0.07 19.97 1.74
CA ASP A 79 1.30 20.51 1.75
C ASP A 79 2.34 19.38 1.80
N PHE A 80 2.12 18.36 2.63
CA PHE A 80 3.02 17.21 2.72
C PHE A 80 3.03 16.38 1.44
N TYR A 81 1.85 16.13 0.84
CA TYR A 81 1.75 15.43 -0.42
C TYR A 81 2.47 16.16 -1.58
N GLN A 82 2.43 17.49 -1.59
CA GLN A 82 3.12 18.28 -2.61
C GLN A 82 4.64 18.35 -2.41
N ARG A 83 5.12 18.16 -1.19
CA ARG A 83 6.54 18.30 -0.82
C ARG A 83 7.25 16.97 -0.68
N ILE A 84 6.53 15.86 -0.59
CA ILE A 84 7.16 14.56 -0.51
C ILE A 84 7.96 14.28 -1.79
N ASP A 85 9.18 13.81 -1.62
CA ASP A 85 9.97 13.24 -2.70
C ASP A 85 9.48 11.81 -2.94
N GLU A 86 8.77 11.59 -4.05
CA GLU A 86 8.15 10.31 -4.38
C GLU A 86 9.20 9.22 -4.56
N ASP A 87 10.33 9.50 -5.20
CA ASP A 87 11.38 8.52 -5.40
C ASP A 87 11.97 8.07 -4.06
N LYS A 88 12.17 9.01 -3.12
CA LYS A 88 12.61 8.70 -1.77
C LYS A 88 11.56 7.93 -0.97
N ALA A 89 10.28 8.23 -1.15
CA ALA A 89 9.21 7.47 -0.50
C ALA A 89 9.14 6.02 -1.00
N VAL A 90 9.39 5.78 -2.29
CA VAL A 90 9.51 4.43 -2.85
C VAL A 90 10.77 3.73 -2.31
N GLU A 91 11.92 4.41 -2.24
CA GLU A 91 13.15 3.87 -1.62
C GLU A 91 12.92 3.49 -0.14
N ASP A 92 12.24 4.34 0.64
CA ASP A 92 11.94 4.08 2.05
C ASP A 92 10.95 2.91 2.21
N SER A 93 9.99 2.79 1.28
CA SER A 93 9.09 1.63 1.21
C SER A 93 9.85 0.33 0.92
N ALA A 94 10.83 0.37 0.03
CA ALA A 94 11.71 -0.76 -0.26
C ALA A 94 12.64 -1.10 0.92
N ALA A 95 13.12 -0.09 1.65
CA ALA A 95 13.88 -0.30 2.89
C ALA A 95 13.01 -0.97 3.97
N ALA A 96 11.75 -0.56 4.12
CA ALA A 96 10.79 -1.21 5.02
C ALA A 96 10.51 -2.66 4.61
N MET A 97 10.38 -2.94 3.30
CA MET A 97 10.25 -4.30 2.78
C MET A 97 11.48 -5.15 3.10
N SER A 98 12.68 -4.61 2.92
CA SER A 98 13.94 -5.29 3.24
C SER A 98 14.06 -5.57 4.75
N PHE A 99 13.67 -4.61 5.59
CA PHE A 99 13.59 -4.79 7.05
C PHE A 99 12.66 -5.94 7.43
N LEU A 100 11.45 -6.00 6.84
CA LEU A 100 10.50 -7.07 7.10
C LEU A 100 11.03 -8.44 6.66
N ARG A 101 11.67 -8.53 5.48
CA ARG A 101 12.24 -9.80 5.00
C ARG A 101 13.27 -10.41 5.95
N GLN A 102 13.96 -9.56 6.71
CA GLN A 102 14.99 -9.98 7.69
C GLN A 102 14.43 -10.08 9.12
N HIS A 103 13.19 -9.67 9.35
CA HIS A 103 12.60 -9.69 10.68
C HIS A 103 12.35 -11.13 11.15
N PRO A 104 12.70 -11.49 12.40
CA PRO A 104 12.58 -12.88 12.90
C PRO A 104 11.16 -13.45 12.85
N ALA A 105 10.14 -12.59 12.92
CA ALA A 105 8.73 -12.99 12.81
C ALA A 105 8.28 -13.17 11.35
N CYS A 106 9.10 -12.81 10.34
CA CYS A 106 8.70 -12.89 8.93
C CYS A 106 9.23 -14.18 8.29
N ASN A 107 8.42 -14.82 7.45
CA ASN A 107 8.83 -16.00 6.68
C ASN A 107 9.72 -15.69 5.48
N GLY A 108 10.10 -14.42 5.27
CA GLY A 108 10.94 -13.94 4.18
C GLY A 108 10.19 -13.50 2.92
N ARG A 109 8.87 -13.79 2.81
CA ARG A 109 8.01 -13.27 1.73
C ARG A 109 7.33 -11.99 2.18
N VAL A 110 7.37 -10.95 1.35
CA VAL A 110 6.83 -9.64 1.72
C VAL A 110 6.06 -9.02 0.55
N GLY A 111 4.78 -8.77 0.77
CA GLY A 111 3.94 -7.96 -0.10
C GLY A 111 3.84 -6.51 0.37
N ALA A 112 3.20 -5.69 -0.45
CA ALA A 112 2.86 -4.32 -0.11
C ALA A 112 1.38 -4.03 -0.36
N VAL A 113 0.76 -3.24 0.51
CA VAL A 113 -0.57 -2.66 0.28
C VAL A 113 -0.50 -1.16 0.48
N GLY A 114 -1.10 -0.39 -0.41
CA GLY A 114 -1.10 1.06 -0.30
C GLY A 114 -2.44 1.69 -0.64
N PHE A 115 -2.69 2.87 -0.08
CA PHE A 115 -3.95 3.59 -0.18
C PHE A 115 -3.72 5.02 -0.67
N CYS A 116 -4.49 5.52 -1.62
CA CYS A 116 -4.34 6.87 -2.15
C CYS A 116 -2.92 7.11 -2.71
N MET A 117 -2.15 8.03 -2.14
CA MET A 117 -0.71 8.18 -2.40
C MET A 117 0.02 6.83 -2.27
N GLY A 118 -0.24 6.10 -1.19
CA GLY A 118 0.34 4.76 -0.97
C GLY A 118 -0.05 3.74 -2.04
N GLY A 119 -1.21 3.88 -2.67
CA GLY A 119 -1.64 3.04 -3.80
C GLY A 119 -0.75 3.23 -5.04
N ASN A 120 -0.33 4.46 -5.31
CA ASN A 120 0.68 4.75 -6.32
C ASN A 120 2.06 4.23 -5.90
N LEU A 121 2.46 4.44 -4.64
CA LEU A 121 3.74 3.92 -4.13
C LEU A 121 3.80 2.39 -4.21
N ALA A 122 2.69 1.66 -4.01
CA ALA A 122 2.63 0.22 -4.21
C ALA A 122 2.89 -0.19 -5.67
N TYR A 123 2.32 0.57 -6.63
CA TYR A 123 2.60 0.41 -8.05
C TYR A 123 4.09 0.66 -8.36
N LEU A 124 4.64 1.79 -7.93
CA LEU A 124 6.04 2.15 -8.14
C LEU A 124 7.02 1.19 -7.46
N LEU A 125 6.67 0.71 -6.27
CA LEU A 125 7.46 -0.34 -5.60
C LEU A 125 7.50 -1.63 -6.45
N SER A 126 6.38 -1.98 -7.11
CA SER A 126 6.30 -3.16 -7.97
C SER A 126 7.13 -3.02 -9.25
N THR A 127 7.20 -1.81 -9.83
CA THR A 127 7.98 -1.57 -11.05
C THR A 127 9.47 -1.41 -10.79
N ARG A 128 9.88 -1.03 -9.56
CA ARG A 128 11.25 -0.65 -9.23
C ARG A 128 11.98 -1.62 -8.29
N TYR A 129 11.26 -2.27 -7.34
CA TYR A 129 11.86 -3.03 -6.23
C TYR A 129 11.31 -4.44 -6.03
N LYS A 130 10.34 -4.87 -6.83
CA LYS A 130 9.84 -6.24 -6.93
C LYS A 130 9.46 -6.88 -5.57
N PRO A 131 8.41 -6.37 -4.88
CA PRO A 131 7.79 -7.11 -3.79
C PRO A 131 7.31 -8.49 -4.29
N ASP A 132 7.07 -9.45 -3.41
CA ASP A 132 6.52 -10.75 -3.84
C ASP A 132 5.11 -10.60 -4.46
N CYS A 133 4.34 -9.60 -4.04
CA CYS A 133 3.14 -9.09 -4.71
C CYS A 133 2.75 -7.72 -4.13
N ALA A 134 1.87 -6.97 -4.80
CA ALA A 134 1.40 -5.70 -4.28
C ALA A 134 -0.07 -5.43 -4.56
N VAL A 135 -0.69 -4.61 -3.71
CA VAL A 135 -2.07 -4.16 -3.83
C VAL A 135 -2.14 -2.64 -3.72
N GLY A 136 -2.77 -1.99 -4.69
CA GLY A 136 -3.03 -0.55 -4.66
C GLY A 136 -4.53 -0.25 -4.57
N TYR A 137 -4.93 0.53 -3.59
CA TYR A 137 -6.29 1.05 -3.45
C TYR A 137 -6.36 2.49 -3.92
N TYR A 138 -7.26 2.76 -4.87
CA TYR A 138 -7.51 4.11 -5.39
C TYR A 138 -6.25 4.95 -5.53
N GLY A 139 -5.21 4.37 -6.16
CA GLY A 139 -3.90 5.00 -6.32
C GLY A 139 -3.98 6.27 -7.16
N VAL A 140 -3.37 7.35 -6.66
CA VAL A 140 -3.35 8.66 -7.31
C VAL A 140 -2.07 8.83 -8.12
N SER A 141 -2.20 9.28 -9.37
CA SER A 141 -1.07 9.56 -10.27
C SER A 141 -0.35 8.33 -10.87
N ILE A 142 -0.92 7.13 -10.79
CA ILE A 142 -0.36 5.92 -11.45
C ILE A 142 -0.18 6.17 -12.96
N GLU A 143 -1.10 6.93 -13.58
CA GLU A 143 -1.06 7.25 -15.03
C GLU A 143 0.19 8.01 -15.45
N LYS A 144 0.90 8.65 -14.53
CA LYS A 144 2.12 9.41 -14.81
C LYS A 144 3.37 8.56 -14.95
N SER A 145 3.31 7.30 -14.50
CA SER A 145 4.45 6.37 -14.47
C SER A 145 4.16 5.06 -15.21
N LEU A 146 3.21 5.08 -16.15
CA LEU A 146 2.82 3.87 -16.90
C LEU A 146 3.90 3.36 -17.86
N ASP A 147 4.86 4.17 -18.21
CA ASP A 147 6.06 3.75 -18.96
C ASP A 147 6.93 2.76 -18.17
N GLU A 148 6.81 2.73 -16.83
CA GLU A 148 7.45 1.76 -15.96
C GLU A 148 6.73 0.40 -15.92
N ALA A 149 5.48 0.30 -16.40
CA ALA A 149 4.71 -0.95 -16.37
C ALA A 149 5.42 -2.15 -17.03
N LYS A 150 6.30 -1.89 -17.99
CA LYS A 150 7.17 -2.90 -18.63
C LYS A 150 8.14 -3.59 -17.66
N ASN A 151 8.36 -3.01 -16.48
CA ASN A 151 9.26 -3.53 -15.45
C ASN A 151 8.50 -4.40 -14.41
N LEU A 152 7.19 -4.55 -14.52
CA LEU A 152 6.41 -5.41 -13.61
C LEU A 152 6.86 -6.87 -13.77
N GLU A 153 7.33 -7.46 -12.70
CA GLU A 153 7.77 -8.86 -12.63
C GLU A 153 7.06 -9.64 -11.50
N SER A 154 6.23 -8.97 -10.70
CA SER A 154 5.47 -9.57 -9.61
C SER A 154 3.98 -9.25 -9.71
N PRO A 155 3.10 -10.12 -9.15
CA PRO A 155 1.65 -9.89 -9.18
C PRO A 155 1.25 -8.56 -8.57
N LEU A 156 0.35 -7.85 -9.25
CA LEU A 156 -0.19 -6.55 -8.83
C LEU A 156 -1.71 -6.56 -8.91
N LEU A 157 -2.37 -6.18 -7.83
CA LEU A 157 -3.82 -5.99 -7.76
C LEU A 157 -4.13 -4.50 -7.56
N LEU A 158 -4.96 -3.92 -8.41
CA LEU A 158 -5.42 -2.53 -8.29
C LEU A 158 -6.93 -2.45 -8.08
N HIS A 159 -7.35 -1.80 -7.00
CA HIS A 159 -8.72 -1.43 -6.71
C HIS A 159 -8.96 0.01 -7.14
N ILE A 160 -9.75 0.21 -8.19
CA ILE A 160 -10.02 1.51 -8.81
C ILE A 160 -11.41 1.99 -8.38
N ALA A 161 -11.50 3.18 -7.82
CA ALA A 161 -12.76 3.85 -7.54
C ALA A 161 -13.26 4.52 -8.84
N GLY A 162 -14.43 4.08 -9.34
CA GLY A 162 -14.91 4.47 -10.67
C GLY A 162 -15.36 5.92 -10.80
N GLN A 163 -15.62 6.62 -9.67
CA GLN A 163 -16.02 8.03 -9.63
C GLN A 163 -14.96 8.92 -8.96
N ASP A 164 -13.71 8.46 -8.93
CA ASP A 164 -12.59 9.13 -8.27
C ASP A 164 -12.16 10.39 -9.05
N LYS A 165 -12.34 11.56 -8.43
CA LYS A 165 -11.88 12.83 -9.01
C LYS A 165 -10.36 13.01 -9.05
N PHE A 166 -9.61 12.23 -8.24
CA PHE A 166 -8.14 12.23 -8.23
C PHE A 166 -7.54 11.24 -9.22
N CYS A 167 -8.36 10.34 -9.77
CA CYS A 167 -8.04 9.46 -10.87
C CYS A 167 -9.21 9.52 -11.88
N PRO A 168 -9.30 10.61 -12.71
CA PRO A 168 -10.44 10.85 -13.60
C PRO A 168 -10.58 9.75 -14.66
N PRO A 169 -11.73 9.66 -15.36
CA PRO A 169 -12.00 8.58 -16.31
C PRO A 169 -10.92 8.36 -17.37
N GLU A 170 -10.28 9.43 -17.83
CA GLU A 170 -9.19 9.36 -18.81
C GLU A 170 -7.96 8.68 -18.24
N ALA A 171 -7.59 9.00 -16.99
CA ALA A 171 -6.49 8.35 -16.28
C ALA A 171 -6.81 6.86 -16.01
N GLN A 172 -8.04 6.55 -15.59
CA GLN A 172 -8.49 5.16 -15.40
C GLN A 172 -8.42 4.36 -16.69
N ALA A 173 -8.88 4.95 -17.81
CA ALA A 173 -8.82 4.31 -19.12
C ALA A 173 -7.38 4.04 -19.56
N GLU A 174 -6.47 4.96 -19.31
CA GLU A 174 -5.06 4.82 -19.64
C GLU A 174 -4.38 3.75 -18.77
N ILE A 175 -4.64 3.72 -17.47
CA ILE A 175 -4.19 2.65 -16.57
C ILE A 175 -4.67 1.30 -17.12
N HIS A 176 -5.97 1.17 -17.40
CA HIS A 176 -6.54 -0.07 -17.92
C HIS A 176 -5.91 -0.48 -19.26
N ARG A 177 -5.68 0.47 -20.16
CA ARG A 177 -5.09 0.23 -21.47
C ARG A 177 -3.66 -0.31 -21.37
N VAL A 178 -2.86 0.23 -20.45
CA VAL A 178 -1.42 -0.09 -20.35
C VAL A 178 -1.19 -1.34 -19.51
N VAL A 179 -1.79 -1.42 -18.32
CA VAL A 179 -1.51 -2.54 -17.41
C VAL A 179 -2.53 -3.67 -17.50
N GLY A 180 -3.74 -3.41 -18.02
CA GLY A 180 -4.79 -4.43 -18.12
C GLY A 180 -4.43 -5.68 -18.96
N PRO A 181 -3.65 -5.56 -20.05
CA PRO A 181 -3.18 -6.72 -20.82
C PRO A 181 -2.08 -7.55 -20.14
N ASN A 182 -1.48 -7.08 -19.05
CA ASN A 182 -0.43 -7.81 -18.36
C ASN A 182 -1.02 -8.88 -17.45
N GLU A 183 -0.67 -10.15 -17.68
CA GLU A 183 -1.17 -11.31 -16.92
C GLU A 183 -0.81 -11.26 -15.42
N LEU A 184 0.19 -10.45 -15.02
CA LEU A 184 0.53 -10.21 -13.61
C LEU A 184 -0.40 -9.20 -12.95
N VAL A 185 -1.25 -8.48 -13.70
CA VAL A 185 -2.06 -7.39 -13.16
C VAL A 185 -3.54 -7.78 -13.11
N THR A 186 -4.14 -7.64 -11.94
CA THR A 186 -5.58 -7.75 -11.74
C THR A 186 -6.17 -6.38 -11.44
N LEU A 187 -7.21 -5.99 -12.18
CA LEU A 187 -7.92 -4.73 -11.97
C LEU A 187 -9.34 -4.99 -11.48
N HIS A 188 -9.74 -4.34 -10.41
CA HIS A 188 -11.12 -4.30 -9.94
C HIS A 188 -11.63 -2.86 -9.91
N VAL A 189 -12.64 -2.57 -10.72
CA VAL A 189 -13.30 -1.26 -10.76
C VAL A 189 -14.58 -1.28 -9.92
N TYR A 190 -14.69 -0.34 -9.00
CA TYR A 190 -15.86 -0.09 -8.16
C TYR A 190 -16.63 1.10 -8.74
N ALA A 191 -17.48 0.84 -9.73
CA ALA A 191 -18.06 1.84 -10.64
C ALA A 191 -18.82 3.00 -9.94
N GLY A 192 -19.46 2.72 -8.80
CA GLY A 192 -20.20 3.74 -8.04
C GLY A 192 -19.43 4.33 -6.85
N ARG A 193 -18.12 4.12 -6.76
CA ARG A 193 -17.33 4.54 -5.60
C ARG A 193 -16.44 5.73 -5.92
N ASP A 194 -16.37 6.66 -4.97
CA ASP A 194 -15.46 7.79 -4.98
C ASP A 194 -14.15 7.44 -4.25
N HIS A 195 -13.18 8.33 -4.31
CA HIS A 195 -11.88 8.20 -3.65
C HIS A 195 -12.00 7.80 -2.18
N ALA A 196 -11.11 6.93 -1.71
CA ALA A 196 -11.07 6.45 -0.32
C ALA A 196 -12.32 5.68 0.15
N PHE A 197 -13.07 5.00 -0.77
CA PHE A 197 -14.25 4.21 -0.41
C PHE A 197 -13.94 3.09 0.61
N GLY A 198 -12.68 2.64 0.70
CA GLY A 198 -12.23 1.63 1.66
C GLY A 198 -11.84 2.19 3.03
N ARG A 199 -11.72 3.53 3.20
CA ARG A 199 -11.27 4.15 4.45
C ARG A 199 -12.41 4.24 5.47
N THR A 200 -12.36 3.40 6.48
CA THR A 200 -13.32 3.41 7.60
C THR A 200 -13.38 4.79 8.26
N GLY A 201 -14.58 5.31 8.44
CA GLY A 201 -14.81 6.63 8.99
C GLY A 201 -14.58 7.79 8.03
N GLY A 202 -14.20 7.52 6.78
CA GLY A 202 -14.09 8.53 5.72
C GLY A 202 -15.46 8.92 5.13
N GLU A 203 -15.52 10.08 4.49
CA GLU A 203 -16.73 10.62 3.88
C GLU A 203 -17.34 9.69 2.82
N HIS A 204 -16.48 9.04 2.02
CA HIS A 204 -16.86 8.16 0.93
C HIS A 204 -16.84 6.67 1.29
N TYR A 205 -16.69 6.35 2.59
CA TYR A 205 -16.64 4.96 3.03
C TYR A 205 -17.90 4.18 2.62
N HIS A 206 -17.70 3.04 1.97
CA HIS A 206 -18.77 2.15 1.58
C HIS A 206 -18.50 0.73 2.09
N ALA A 207 -19.18 0.33 3.16
CA ALA A 207 -18.86 -0.88 3.91
C ALA A 207 -18.78 -2.15 3.05
N ALA A 208 -19.78 -2.39 2.19
CA ALA A 208 -19.86 -3.61 1.39
C ALA A 208 -18.70 -3.69 0.35
N ASP A 209 -18.39 -2.57 -0.33
CA ASP A 209 -17.32 -2.57 -1.32
C ASP A 209 -15.93 -2.54 -0.66
N ALA A 210 -15.80 -1.91 0.51
CA ALA A 210 -14.59 -1.97 1.32
C ALA A 210 -14.29 -3.40 1.78
N GLU A 211 -15.32 -4.11 2.29
CA GLU A 211 -15.20 -5.51 2.69
C GLU A 211 -14.83 -6.40 1.49
N LEU A 212 -15.49 -6.23 0.36
CA LEU A 212 -15.19 -6.98 -0.86
C LEU A 212 -13.74 -6.73 -1.33
N ALA A 213 -13.28 -5.47 -1.33
CA ALA A 213 -11.91 -5.14 -1.71
C ALA A 213 -10.89 -5.75 -0.73
N ASN A 214 -11.17 -5.68 0.58
CA ASN A 214 -10.30 -6.26 1.61
C ASN A 214 -10.22 -7.78 1.49
N LEU A 215 -11.33 -8.47 1.23
CA LEU A 215 -11.33 -9.93 1.03
C LEU A 215 -10.55 -10.33 -0.22
N ARG A 216 -10.70 -9.60 -1.35
CA ARG A 216 -9.91 -9.81 -2.56
C ARG A 216 -8.42 -9.62 -2.32
N SER A 217 -8.05 -8.58 -1.56
CA SER A 217 -6.66 -8.33 -1.19
C SER A 217 -6.10 -9.42 -0.28
N LEU A 218 -6.89 -9.88 0.68
CA LEU A 218 -6.49 -10.95 1.59
C LEU A 218 -6.25 -12.26 0.82
N GLU A 219 -7.17 -12.65 -0.04
CA GLU A 219 -7.04 -13.83 -0.90
C GLU A 219 -5.81 -13.73 -1.81
N PHE A 220 -5.59 -12.55 -2.40
CA PHE A 220 -4.42 -12.27 -3.23
C PHE A 220 -3.12 -12.44 -2.44
N PHE A 221 -3.02 -11.87 -1.24
CA PHE A 221 -1.83 -12.04 -0.40
C PHE A 221 -1.63 -13.49 0.07
N ILE A 222 -2.68 -14.19 0.46
CA ILE A 222 -2.60 -15.62 0.82
C ILE A 222 -2.05 -16.42 -0.36
N THR A 223 -2.56 -16.18 -1.57
CA THR A 223 -2.14 -16.90 -2.78
C THR A 223 -0.65 -16.67 -3.08
N HIS A 224 -0.15 -15.44 -2.94
CA HIS A 224 1.20 -15.09 -3.39
C HIS A 224 2.26 -15.11 -2.28
N LEU A 225 1.86 -15.04 -1.00
CA LEU A 225 2.81 -14.99 0.14
C LEU A 225 2.80 -16.26 1.00
N ALA A 226 1.81 -17.15 0.83
CA ALA A 226 1.84 -18.44 1.51
C ALA A 226 3.03 -19.24 0.98
N GLY A 227 3.95 -19.62 1.87
CA GLY A 227 4.96 -20.63 1.54
C GLY A 227 4.31 -21.99 1.32
N GLU A 228 5.03 -22.93 0.72
CA GLU A 228 4.59 -24.35 0.57
C GLU A 228 4.30 -24.97 1.94
N GLY A 229 3.18 -24.67 2.58
CA GLY A 229 2.86 -25.18 3.92
C GLY A 229 1.59 -24.64 4.55
N LEU A 230 0.90 -23.66 3.96
CA LEU A 230 -0.37 -23.11 4.49
C LEU A 230 -1.62 -23.55 3.68
N ALA A 231 -1.47 -24.48 2.75
CA ALA A 231 -2.58 -25.08 2.00
C ALA A 231 -2.96 -26.42 2.63
N SER A 232 -3.48 -26.38 3.86
CA SER A 232 -4.12 -27.59 4.48
C SER A 232 -5.18 -27.15 5.49
#